data_2b33d1469ec711e4c80772bb2590ca15
#
_entry.id   2b33d1469ec711e4c80772bb2590ca15
#
_cell.length_a   1.000
_cell.length_b   1.000
_cell.length_c   1.000
_cell.angle_alpha   90.00
_cell.angle_beta   90.00
_cell.angle_gamma   90.00
#
_symmetry.space_group_name_H-M   'P 1'
#
loop_
_entity.id
_entity.type
_entity.pdbx_description
1 polymer ?
#
loop_
_entity_poly.entity_id
_entity_poly.type
_entity_poly.pdbx_seq_one_letter_code
_entity_poly.pdbx_strand_id
1 'polypeptide(L)'
;MPQKPIIRGAQPVDLQAWRALWDAYCTALGATIPAAVTTGLWQRILAADHPVGCLVARGSWNEPVGFAHYILHPHTWSLQPVCYLEDLFVAPEARRLGRARHLIERLVTMGRNHGWRRVYWHTHDDNLPGRALYDGLTERTDYVRYDIEL
;
A
#
# COMPACT_ATOMS: atom_id res chain seq x y z
N MET A 1 -26.46 6.65 -1.40
CA MET A 1 -25.16 6.54 -2.10
C MET A 1 -24.10 6.16 -1.09
N PRO A 2 -23.39 5.04 -1.26
CA PRO A 2 -22.23 4.78 -0.42
C PRO A 2 -21.20 5.89 -0.67
N GLN A 3 -20.78 6.56 0.39
CA GLN A 3 -19.72 7.54 0.27
C GLN A 3 -18.44 6.85 -0.20
N LYS A 4 -17.78 7.45 -1.19
CA LYS A 4 -16.48 7.02 -1.65
C LYS A 4 -15.52 7.05 -0.46
N PRO A 5 -14.77 6.00 -0.16
CA PRO A 5 -13.86 6.04 0.98
C PRO A 5 -12.86 7.18 0.82
N ILE A 6 -12.62 7.91 1.90
CA ILE A 6 -11.63 8.98 1.92
C ILE A 6 -10.25 8.32 2.01
N ILE A 7 -9.44 8.51 0.97
CA ILE A 7 -8.04 8.08 0.95
C ILE A 7 -7.16 9.30 1.18
N ARG A 8 -6.26 9.22 2.14
CA ARG A 8 -5.28 10.28 2.43
C ARG A 8 -3.96 9.71 2.93
N GLY A 9 -2.95 10.56 2.98
CA GLY A 9 -1.69 10.21 3.64
C GLY A 9 -1.89 9.94 5.13
N ALA A 10 -1.11 9.02 5.67
CA ALA A 10 -1.09 8.74 7.09
C ALA A 10 -0.66 9.97 7.89
N GLN A 11 -1.25 10.16 9.06
CA GLN A 11 -0.99 11.27 9.97
C GLN A 11 -0.62 10.73 11.36
N PRO A 12 0.05 11.51 12.22
CA PRO A 12 0.42 11.05 13.56
C PRO A 12 -0.74 10.47 14.38
N VAL A 13 -1.94 11.01 14.23
CA VAL A 13 -3.15 10.54 14.92
C VAL A 13 -3.55 9.11 14.54
N ASP A 14 -3.06 8.62 13.40
CA ASP A 14 -3.41 7.29 12.89
C ASP A 14 -2.59 6.16 13.51
N LEU A 15 -1.58 6.45 14.32
CA LEU A 15 -0.63 5.44 14.82
C LEU A 15 -1.32 4.20 15.39
N GLN A 16 -2.26 4.38 16.30
CA GLN A 16 -2.90 3.24 16.99
C GLN A 16 -3.71 2.38 16.01
N ALA A 17 -4.51 2.98 15.15
CA ALA A 17 -5.31 2.27 14.17
C ALA A 17 -4.43 1.63 13.09
N TRP A 18 -3.43 2.35 12.58
CA TRP A 18 -2.46 1.80 11.64
C TRP A 18 -1.71 0.61 12.23
N ARG A 19 -1.26 0.72 13.50
CA ARG A 19 -0.55 -0.38 14.17
C ARG A 19 -1.39 -1.64 14.24
N ALA A 20 -2.68 -1.52 14.58
CA ALA A 20 -3.58 -2.66 14.61
C ALA A 20 -3.76 -3.30 13.22
N LEU A 21 -3.89 -2.49 12.18
CA LEU A 21 -3.97 -2.96 10.79
C LEU A 21 -2.67 -3.64 10.35
N TRP A 22 -1.53 -3.06 10.69
CA TRP A 22 -0.21 -3.62 10.37
C TRP A 22 0.00 -4.98 11.04
N ASP A 23 -0.33 -5.08 12.33
CA ASP A 23 -0.24 -6.35 13.08
C ASP A 23 -1.16 -7.42 12.48
N ALA A 24 -2.38 -7.06 12.09
CA ALA A 24 -3.31 -7.97 11.42
C ALA A 24 -2.80 -8.43 10.06
N TYR A 25 -2.24 -7.53 9.27
CA TYR A 25 -1.62 -7.84 7.98
C TYR A 25 -0.46 -8.82 8.14
N CYS A 26 0.48 -8.55 9.05
CA CYS A 26 1.61 -9.43 9.33
C CYS A 26 1.14 -10.81 9.79
N THR A 27 0.17 -10.87 10.68
CA THR A 27 -0.43 -12.13 11.15
C THR A 27 -1.04 -12.94 10.00
N ALA A 28 -1.77 -12.28 9.11
CA ALA A 28 -2.37 -12.93 7.93
C ALA A 28 -1.32 -13.53 6.99
N LEU A 29 -0.13 -12.92 6.92
CA LEU A 29 1.00 -13.42 6.10
C LEU A 29 1.87 -14.43 6.85
N GLY A 30 1.60 -14.70 8.13
CA GLY A 30 2.46 -15.56 8.96
C GLY A 30 3.81 -14.93 9.26
N ALA A 31 3.92 -13.60 9.19
CA ALA A 31 5.16 -12.88 9.43
C ALA A 31 5.22 -12.38 10.87
N THR A 32 6.43 -12.44 11.46
CA THR A 32 6.73 -11.85 12.76
C THR A 32 7.71 -10.72 12.55
N ILE A 33 7.27 -9.49 12.83
CA ILE A 33 8.09 -8.29 12.66
C ILE A 33 8.52 -7.78 14.04
N PRO A 34 9.83 -7.59 14.28
CA PRO A 34 10.29 -7.02 15.55
C PRO A 34 9.68 -5.64 15.81
N ALA A 35 9.34 -5.35 17.07
CA ALA A 35 8.72 -4.08 17.45
C ALA A 35 9.55 -2.85 17.03
N ALA A 36 10.88 -2.95 17.08
CA ALA A 36 11.79 -1.88 16.64
C ALA A 36 11.63 -1.58 15.13
N VAL A 37 11.41 -2.61 14.31
CA VAL A 37 11.18 -2.44 12.85
C VAL A 37 9.85 -1.72 12.61
N THR A 38 8.79 -2.12 13.29
CA THR A 38 7.47 -1.46 13.20
C THR A 38 7.55 0.01 13.64
N THR A 39 8.23 0.30 14.73
CA THR A 39 8.45 1.67 15.19
C THR A 39 9.24 2.49 14.17
N GLY A 40 10.32 1.92 13.65
CA GLY A 40 11.14 2.55 12.60
C GLY A 40 10.35 2.78 11.31
N LEU A 41 9.50 1.84 10.91
CA LEU A 41 8.63 2.00 9.74
C LEU A 41 7.69 3.22 9.93
N TRP A 42 7.04 3.33 11.08
CA TRP A 42 6.16 4.47 11.35
C TRP A 42 6.90 5.81 11.30
N GLN A 43 8.11 5.86 11.85
CA GLN A 43 8.96 7.06 11.78
C GLN A 43 9.30 7.44 10.34
N ARG A 44 9.61 6.45 9.49
CA ARG A 44 9.85 6.67 8.05
C ARG A 44 8.61 7.18 7.34
N ILE A 45 7.44 6.61 7.63
CA ILE A 45 6.16 7.04 7.05
C ILE A 45 5.88 8.51 7.34
N LEU A 46 6.18 8.97 8.55
CA LEU A 46 5.93 10.35 8.95
C LEU A 46 7.04 11.34 8.51
N ALA A 47 8.20 10.84 8.10
CA ALA A 47 9.30 11.69 7.64
C ALA A 47 9.02 12.22 6.23
N ALA A 48 9.00 13.55 6.09
CA ALA A 48 8.61 14.21 4.83
C ALA A 48 9.54 13.91 3.64
N ASP A 49 10.81 13.61 3.92
CA ASP A 49 11.86 13.37 2.92
C ASP A 49 12.21 11.90 2.72
N HIS A 50 11.52 10.99 3.38
CA HIS A 50 11.77 9.56 3.25
C HIS A 50 10.99 8.97 2.07
N PRO A 51 11.58 8.04 1.29
CA PRO A 51 10.91 7.44 0.14
C PRO A 51 9.72 6.53 0.48
N VAL A 52 9.62 6.05 1.73
CA VAL A 52 8.48 5.24 2.18
C VAL A 52 7.31 6.15 2.52
N GLY A 53 6.15 5.85 1.96
CA GLY A 53 4.91 6.54 2.27
C GLY A 53 3.78 5.58 2.63
N CYS A 54 2.72 6.11 3.21
CA CYS A 54 1.54 5.35 3.56
C CYS A 54 0.28 6.16 3.26
N LEU A 55 -0.63 5.54 2.51
CA LEU A 55 -2.01 6.00 2.37
C LEU A 55 -2.89 5.19 3.32
N VAL A 56 -3.88 5.84 3.90
CA VAL A 56 -4.93 5.19 4.69
C VAL A 56 -6.29 5.36 4.04
N ALA A 57 -7.07 4.29 4.06
CA ALA A 57 -8.48 4.30 3.71
C ALA A 57 -9.30 4.44 4.99
N ARG A 58 -10.23 5.37 5.02
CA ARG A 58 -11.06 5.67 6.19
C ARG A 58 -12.43 5.04 6.05
N GLY A 59 -12.95 4.53 7.14
CA GLY A 59 -14.27 3.98 7.24
C GLY A 59 -15.35 5.03 7.49
N SER A 60 -16.57 4.56 7.76
CA SER A 60 -17.75 5.41 7.96
C SER A 60 -17.63 6.34 9.16
N TRP A 61 -16.87 5.98 10.16
CA TRP A 61 -16.61 6.77 11.37
C TRP A 61 -15.28 7.51 11.32
N ASN A 62 -14.72 7.66 10.11
CA ASN A 62 -13.46 8.36 9.88
C ASN A 62 -12.21 7.64 10.43
N GLU A 63 -12.35 6.40 10.87
CA GLU A 63 -11.26 5.54 11.35
C GLU A 63 -10.49 4.93 10.16
N PRO A 64 -9.16 4.76 10.26
CA PRO A 64 -8.42 3.96 9.30
C PRO A 64 -8.90 2.50 9.30
N VAL A 65 -9.28 1.99 8.13
CA VAL A 65 -9.73 0.60 7.92
C VAL A 65 -8.90 -0.15 6.90
N GLY A 66 -7.93 0.51 6.31
CA GLY A 66 -6.99 -0.09 5.37
C GLY A 66 -5.81 0.85 5.12
N PHE A 67 -4.75 0.30 4.56
CA PHE A 67 -3.56 1.07 4.21
C PHE A 67 -2.89 0.54 2.95
N ALA A 68 -2.08 1.41 2.34
CA ALA A 68 -1.13 1.06 1.30
C ALA A 68 0.23 1.64 1.68
N HIS A 69 1.25 0.80 1.85
CA HIS A 69 2.63 1.25 1.93
C HIS A 69 3.21 1.30 0.53
N TYR A 70 3.87 2.40 0.21
CA TYR A 70 4.52 2.56 -1.08
C TYR A 70 5.93 3.13 -0.91
N ILE A 71 6.79 2.83 -1.88
CA ILE A 71 8.17 3.26 -1.88
C ILE A 71 8.46 3.91 -3.22
N LEU A 72 8.96 5.14 -3.20
CA LEU A 72 9.44 5.82 -4.39
C LEU A 72 10.94 5.52 -4.55
N HIS A 73 11.33 5.04 -5.70
CA HIS A 73 12.74 4.79 -5.98
C HIS A 73 13.15 5.28 -7.37
N PRO A 74 14.44 5.64 -7.54
CA PRO A 74 14.98 6.02 -8.84
C PRO A 74 14.84 4.90 -9.86
N HIS A 75 14.85 5.28 -11.12
CA HIS A 75 14.84 4.34 -12.24
C HIS A 75 16.01 4.66 -13.18
N THR A 76 16.70 3.64 -13.66
CA THR A 76 17.91 3.86 -14.49
C THR A 76 17.59 4.33 -15.90
N TRP A 77 16.37 4.10 -16.39
CA TRP A 77 15.95 4.47 -17.74
C TRP A 77 15.16 5.78 -17.82
N SER A 78 14.98 6.47 -16.70
CA SER A 78 14.29 7.76 -16.67
C SER A 78 14.75 8.60 -15.49
N LEU A 79 14.53 9.91 -15.57
CA LEU A 79 14.74 10.82 -14.44
C LEU A 79 13.60 10.81 -13.45
N GLN A 80 12.42 10.29 -13.86
CA GLN A 80 11.27 10.16 -13.01
C GLN A 80 11.38 8.90 -12.15
N PRO A 81 10.97 8.97 -10.88
CA PRO A 81 10.94 7.79 -10.02
C PRO A 81 9.82 6.84 -10.42
N VAL A 82 9.90 5.63 -9.89
CA VAL A 82 8.80 4.66 -9.91
C VAL A 82 8.26 4.48 -8.50
N CYS A 83 6.99 4.13 -8.39
CA CYS A 83 6.32 3.83 -7.13
C CYS A 83 6.12 2.32 -7.02
N TYR A 84 6.72 1.73 -5.99
CA TYR A 84 6.49 0.33 -5.62
C TYR A 84 5.45 0.26 -4.51
N LEU A 85 4.32 -0.38 -4.79
CA LEU A 85 3.31 -0.69 -3.78
C LEU A 85 3.76 -1.95 -3.04
N GLU A 86 4.31 -1.77 -1.84
CA GLU A 86 4.90 -2.84 -1.03
C GLU A 86 3.84 -3.65 -0.32
N ASP A 87 2.92 -2.99 0.38
CA ASP A 87 1.89 -3.62 1.18
C ASP A 87 0.53 -2.98 0.90
N LEU A 88 -0.50 -3.81 0.80
CA LEU A 88 -1.87 -3.38 0.61
C LEU A 88 -2.78 -4.24 1.48
N PHE A 89 -3.51 -3.61 2.40
CA PHE A 89 -4.37 -4.32 3.33
C PHE A 89 -5.62 -3.53 3.65
N VAL A 90 -6.75 -4.23 3.67
CA VAL A 90 -8.03 -3.71 4.15
C VAL A 90 -8.55 -4.68 5.20
N ALA A 91 -8.96 -4.17 6.35
CA ALA A 91 -9.54 -4.99 7.42
C ALA A 91 -10.68 -5.85 6.88
N PRO A 92 -10.78 -7.14 7.27
CA PRO A 92 -11.77 -8.05 6.70
C PRO A 92 -13.21 -7.52 6.72
N GLU A 93 -13.61 -6.88 7.82
CA GLU A 93 -14.94 -6.28 7.99
C GLU A 93 -15.20 -5.05 7.10
N ALA A 94 -14.15 -4.48 6.53
CA ALA A 94 -14.23 -3.30 5.67
C ALA A 94 -14.04 -3.63 4.18
N ARG A 95 -13.94 -4.91 3.83
CA ARG A 95 -13.73 -5.37 2.45
C ARG A 95 -15.01 -5.31 1.62
N ARG A 96 -14.87 -5.54 0.30
CA ARG A 96 -15.93 -5.57 -0.70
C ARG A 96 -16.63 -4.24 -0.95
N LEU A 97 -16.02 -3.13 -0.50
CA LEU A 97 -16.50 -1.77 -0.76
C LEU A 97 -15.53 -0.99 -1.65
N GLY A 98 -14.60 -1.68 -2.32
CA GLY A 98 -13.67 -1.06 -3.27
C GLY A 98 -12.51 -0.29 -2.63
N ARG A 99 -12.24 -0.45 -1.34
CA ARG A 99 -11.20 0.34 -0.65
C ARG A 99 -9.79 0.04 -1.17
N ALA A 100 -9.48 -1.23 -1.42
CA ALA A 100 -8.18 -1.60 -2.00
C ALA A 100 -7.99 -0.97 -3.39
N ARG A 101 -9.01 -1.03 -4.25
CA ARG A 101 -9.01 -0.36 -5.56
C ARG A 101 -8.78 1.15 -5.40
N HIS A 102 -9.48 1.79 -4.49
CA HIS A 102 -9.37 3.23 -4.28
C HIS A 102 -7.98 3.63 -3.78
N LEU A 103 -7.33 2.81 -2.95
CA LEU A 103 -5.94 3.04 -2.53
C LEU A 103 -4.99 3.02 -3.73
N ILE A 104 -5.12 2.03 -4.61
CA ILE A 104 -4.31 1.94 -5.84
C ILE A 104 -4.60 3.11 -6.77
N GLU A 105 -5.86 3.43 -7.01
CA GLU A 105 -6.27 4.56 -7.86
C GLU A 105 -5.72 5.89 -7.34
N ARG A 106 -5.66 6.05 -6.02
CA ARG A 106 -5.06 7.25 -5.41
C ARG A 106 -3.56 7.33 -5.70
N LEU A 107 -2.83 6.22 -5.60
CA LEU A 107 -1.41 6.19 -5.98
C LEU A 107 -1.22 6.54 -7.46
N VAL A 108 -2.08 6.02 -8.34
CA VAL A 108 -2.02 6.33 -9.78
C VAL A 108 -2.27 7.82 -10.02
N THR A 109 -3.24 8.41 -9.33
CA THR A 109 -3.51 9.85 -9.42
C THR A 109 -2.32 10.68 -8.95
N MET A 110 -1.71 10.30 -7.83
CA MET A 110 -0.49 10.95 -7.33
C MET A 110 0.65 10.84 -8.34
N GLY A 111 0.83 9.67 -8.92
CA GLY A 111 1.86 9.42 -9.92
C GLY A 111 1.70 10.30 -11.16
N ARG A 112 0.48 10.43 -11.66
CA ARG A 112 0.18 11.33 -12.78
C ARG A 112 0.47 12.79 -12.45
N ASN A 113 0.11 13.23 -11.24
CA ASN A 113 0.31 14.61 -10.80
C ASN A 113 1.79 14.93 -10.57
N HIS A 114 2.60 13.96 -10.13
CA HIS A 114 4.02 14.15 -9.81
C HIS A 114 4.96 13.64 -10.92
N GLY A 115 4.42 13.10 -12.00
CA GLY A 115 5.21 12.63 -13.13
C GLY A 115 5.98 11.34 -12.85
N TRP A 116 5.47 10.45 -11.99
CA TRP A 116 6.09 9.15 -11.79
C TRP A 116 6.01 8.33 -13.08
N ARG A 117 7.01 7.50 -13.31
CA ARG A 117 7.06 6.65 -14.50
C ARG A 117 6.01 5.54 -14.45
N ARG A 118 5.78 4.92 -13.28
CA ARG A 118 4.78 3.86 -13.08
C ARG A 118 4.50 3.63 -11.60
N VAL A 119 3.40 2.93 -11.34
CA VAL A 119 3.11 2.25 -10.08
C VAL A 119 3.11 0.76 -10.39
N TYR A 120 3.80 -0.04 -9.59
CA TYR A 120 3.87 -1.48 -9.80
C TYR A 120 3.87 -2.22 -8.46
N TRP A 121 3.47 -3.49 -8.50
CA TRP A 121 3.44 -4.37 -7.31
C TRP A 121 3.60 -5.82 -7.72
N HIS A 122 3.82 -6.68 -6.70
CA HIS A 122 3.88 -8.12 -6.83
C HIS A 122 2.76 -8.76 -6.02
N THR A 123 2.35 -9.94 -6.42
CA THR A 123 1.48 -10.81 -5.63
C THR A 123 1.85 -12.26 -5.94
N HIS A 124 1.51 -13.17 -5.03
CA HIS A 124 1.65 -14.59 -5.31
C HIS A 124 0.69 -15.01 -6.41
N ASP A 125 1.11 -15.94 -7.26
CA ASP A 125 0.30 -16.41 -8.39
C ASP A 125 -0.97 -17.14 -7.97
N ASP A 126 -1.01 -17.68 -6.75
CA ASP A 126 -2.16 -18.35 -6.15
C ASP A 126 -3.08 -17.40 -5.35
N ASN A 127 -2.74 -16.11 -5.23
CA ASN A 127 -3.60 -15.12 -4.61
C ASN A 127 -4.74 -14.72 -5.55
N LEU A 128 -5.72 -15.61 -5.71
CA LEU A 128 -6.80 -15.43 -6.67
C LEU A 128 -7.67 -14.19 -6.39
N PRO A 129 -8.07 -13.89 -5.14
CA PRO A 129 -8.84 -12.67 -4.86
C PRO A 129 -8.09 -11.39 -5.21
N GLY A 130 -6.79 -11.31 -4.86
CA GLY A 130 -5.93 -10.18 -5.22
C GLY A 130 -5.78 -10.02 -6.72
N ARG A 131 -5.52 -11.12 -7.41
CA ARG A 131 -5.37 -11.12 -8.88
C ARG A 131 -6.65 -10.71 -9.60
N ALA A 132 -7.82 -11.11 -9.09
CA ALA A 132 -9.09 -10.67 -9.66
C ALA A 132 -9.24 -9.14 -9.62
N LEU A 133 -8.84 -8.50 -8.49
CA LEU A 133 -8.80 -7.06 -8.39
C LEU A 133 -7.79 -6.45 -9.37
N TYR A 134 -6.57 -6.98 -9.41
CA TYR A 134 -5.47 -6.40 -10.20
C TYR A 134 -5.70 -6.56 -11.71
N ASP A 135 -6.24 -7.70 -12.14
CA ASP A 135 -6.60 -7.94 -13.56
C ASP A 135 -7.69 -6.97 -14.04
N GLY A 136 -8.54 -6.47 -13.12
CA GLY A 136 -9.51 -5.43 -13.43
C GLY A 136 -8.91 -4.01 -13.51
N LEU A 137 -7.67 -3.83 -13.09
CA LEU A 137 -6.97 -2.53 -13.09
C LEU A 137 -5.94 -2.41 -14.21
N THR A 138 -5.24 -3.49 -14.52
CA THR A 138 -4.13 -3.48 -15.49
C THR A 138 -3.79 -4.91 -15.92
N GLU A 139 -2.95 -5.03 -16.92
CA GLU A 139 -2.41 -6.31 -17.36
C GLU A 139 -1.20 -6.68 -16.49
N ARG A 140 -1.07 -7.98 -16.19
CA ARG A 140 0.13 -8.47 -15.54
C ARG A 140 1.29 -8.54 -16.53
N THR A 141 2.51 -8.36 -16.01
CA THR A 141 3.73 -8.57 -16.77
C THR A 141 4.12 -10.06 -16.78
N ASP A 142 5.10 -10.40 -17.57
CA ASP A 142 5.72 -11.74 -17.62
C ASP A 142 6.99 -11.85 -16.75
N TYR A 143 7.31 -10.81 -15.96
CA TYR A 143 8.46 -10.83 -15.06
C TYR A 143 8.28 -11.90 -13.99
N VAL A 144 9.36 -12.62 -13.72
CA VAL A 144 9.51 -13.48 -12.54
C VAL A 144 10.55 -12.90 -11.61
N ARG A 145 10.37 -13.09 -10.31
CA ARG A 145 11.24 -12.53 -9.28
C ARG A 145 12.25 -13.57 -8.82
N TYR A 146 13.49 -13.14 -8.65
CA TYR A 146 14.57 -13.94 -8.07
C TYR A 146 15.09 -13.20 -6.83
N ASP A 147 15.18 -13.90 -5.70
CA ASP A 147 15.70 -13.38 -4.43
C ASP A 147 16.92 -14.17 -3.99
N ILE A 148 17.89 -13.47 -3.43
CA ILE A 148 18.99 -14.07 -2.68
C ILE A 148 18.92 -13.45 -1.28
N GLU A 149 18.53 -14.24 -0.29
CA GLU A 149 18.51 -13.79 1.10
C GLU A 149 19.94 -13.64 1.63
N LEU A 150 20.19 -12.57 2.42
CA LEU A 150 21.51 -12.25 2.96
C LEU A 150 21.56 -12.41 4.47
#